data_d842f31a010ad9a4bba10414a0632555
#
_entry.id   d842f31a010ad9a4bba10414a0632555
#
_cell.length_a   1.000
_cell.length_b   1.000
_cell.length_c   1.000
_cell.angle_alpha   90.00
_cell.angle_beta   90.00
_cell.angle_gamma   90.00
#
_symmetry.space_group_name_H-M   'P 1'
#
loop_
_entity.id
_entity.type
_entity.pdbx_description
1 polymer ?
#
loop_
_entity_poly.entity_id
_entity_poly.type
_entity_poly.pdbx_seq_one_letter_code
_entity_poly.pdbx_strand_id
1 'polypeptide(L)'
;MVAPQKLDLFNQVIPAIDRKDYKFYDNLTEEQKKEFKNQSILHMRWGCSLDVNDRILQHYYVASFNYRANKNFFNVYKHPKLQWLLIAASSPKLGKYKRKWLGKKKTKDPKDEIKKQLAAIHPTYKEEDIEVLSNFVTKKELKQYDKDRGN
;
A
#
# COMPACT_ATOMS: atom_id res chain seq x y z
N MET A 1 -16.58 -4.77 34.80
CA MET A 1 -16.68 -4.30 33.41
C MET A 1 -15.56 -4.95 32.59
N VAL A 2 -15.90 -5.80 31.64
CA VAL A 2 -14.90 -6.40 30.75
C VAL A 2 -14.40 -5.26 29.81
N ALA A 3 -13.09 -5.05 29.77
CA ALA A 3 -12.50 -4.05 28.87
C ALA A 3 -12.97 -4.30 27.42
N PRO A 4 -13.27 -3.26 26.63
CA PRO A 4 -13.72 -3.42 25.26
C PRO A 4 -12.66 -4.20 24.49
N GLN A 5 -13.03 -5.37 23.97
CA GLN A 5 -12.12 -6.26 23.28
C GLN A 5 -11.79 -5.63 21.91
N LYS A 6 -10.56 -5.15 21.79
CA LYS A 6 -10.01 -4.52 20.59
C LYS A 6 -10.08 -5.49 19.41
N LEU A 7 -10.33 -4.97 18.22
CA LEU A 7 -10.35 -5.79 17.00
C LEU A 7 -8.93 -6.26 16.64
N ASP A 8 -8.70 -7.58 16.70
CA ASP A 8 -7.40 -8.16 16.41
C ASP A 8 -7.25 -8.46 14.92
N LEU A 9 -6.29 -7.75 14.30
CA LEU A 9 -6.01 -7.91 12.87
C LEU A 9 -5.60 -9.33 12.51
N PHE A 10 -4.66 -9.93 13.26
CA PHE A 10 -4.06 -11.21 12.89
C PHE A 10 -4.86 -12.42 13.37
N ASN A 11 -5.52 -12.32 14.51
CA ASN A 11 -6.28 -13.43 15.08
C ASN A 11 -7.76 -13.43 14.68
N GLN A 12 -8.32 -12.29 14.26
CA GLN A 12 -9.73 -12.18 13.91
C GLN A 12 -9.93 -11.79 12.44
N VAL A 13 -9.39 -10.64 12.00
CA VAL A 13 -9.66 -10.08 10.67
C VAL A 13 -9.04 -10.91 9.55
N ILE A 14 -7.74 -11.19 9.63
CA ILE A 14 -7.04 -11.98 8.59
C ILE A 14 -7.62 -13.39 8.44
N PRO A 15 -7.86 -14.16 9.51
CA PRO A 15 -8.54 -15.45 9.40
C PRO A 15 -9.95 -15.36 8.81
N ALA A 16 -10.70 -14.28 9.08
CA ALA A 16 -12.02 -14.07 8.48
C ALA A 16 -11.90 -13.76 6.97
N ILE A 17 -10.89 -12.99 6.54
CA ILE A 17 -10.57 -12.78 5.12
C ILE A 17 -10.25 -14.12 4.45
N ASP A 18 -9.35 -14.92 5.03
CA ASP A 18 -8.91 -16.19 4.47
C ASP A 18 -10.07 -17.21 4.33
N ARG A 19 -10.99 -17.22 5.27
CA ARG A 19 -12.22 -18.04 5.20
C ARG A 19 -13.29 -17.47 4.29
N LYS A 20 -13.12 -16.23 3.82
CA LYS A 20 -14.13 -15.49 3.04
C LYS A 20 -15.44 -15.33 3.82
N ASP A 21 -15.33 -14.94 5.09
CA ASP A 21 -16.44 -14.83 6.01
C ASP A 21 -17.20 -13.51 5.79
N TYR A 22 -18.24 -13.55 4.98
CA TYR A 22 -19.06 -12.38 4.68
C TYR A 22 -19.87 -11.87 5.89
N LYS A 23 -20.12 -12.75 6.90
CA LYS A 23 -20.90 -12.38 8.10
C LYS A 23 -20.03 -11.79 9.21
N PHE A 24 -18.72 -11.84 9.10
CA PHE A 24 -17.79 -11.37 10.12
C PHE A 24 -18.11 -9.93 10.59
N TYR A 25 -18.38 -9.01 9.67
CA TYR A 25 -18.70 -7.62 10.01
C TYR A 25 -19.98 -7.48 10.83
N ASP A 26 -20.99 -8.29 10.53
CA ASP A 26 -22.29 -8.27 11.25
C ASP A 26 -22.16 -8.74 12.68
N ASN A 27 -21.17 -9.61 12.96
CA ASN A 27 -20.90 -10.18 14.28
C ASN A 27 -19.99 -9.28 15.16
N LEU A 28 -19.50 -8.16 14.64
CA LEU A 28 -18.68 -7.20 15.39
C LEU A 28 -19.54 -6.36 16.33
N THR A 29 -18.99 -6.02 17.50
CA THR A 29 -19.58 -5.01 18.40
C THR A 29 -19.54 -3.63 17.74
N GLU A 30 -20.31 -2.67 18.23
CA GLU A 30 -20.34 -1.31 17.68
C GLU A 30 -18.98 -0.61 17.82
N GLU A 31 -18.23 -0.87 18.89
CA GLU A 31 -16.87 -0.37 19.07
C GLU A 31 -15.92 -0.98 18.04
N GLN A 32 -15.99 -2.29 17.81
CA GLN A 32 -15.20 -2.98 16.80
C GLN A 32 -15.54 -2.52 15.36
N LYS A 33 -16.82 -2.20 15.08
CA LYS A 33 -17.21 -1.61 13.79
C LYS A 33 -16.61 -0.23 13.56
N LYS A 34 -16.55 0.60 14.60
CA LYS A 34 -15.86 1.91 14.54
C LYS A 34 -14.38 1.73 14.30
N GLU A 35 -13.73 0.80 15.00
CA GLU A 35 -12.32 0.50 14.84
C GLU A 35 -12.03 -0.05 13.43
N PHE A 36 -12.86 -0.99 12.93
CA PHE A 36 -12.78 -1.50 11.58
C PHE A 36 -12.81 -0.38 10.54
N LYS A 37 -13.77 0.57 10.66
CA LYS A 37 -13.90 1.71 9.75
C LYS A 37 -12.61 2.55 9.70
N ASN A 38 -12.01 2.81 10.86
CA ASN A 38 -10.79 3.61 10.97
C ASN A 38 -9.56 2.89 10.40
N GLN A 39 -9.55 1.56 10.42
CA GLN A 39 -8.41 0.73 10.01
C GLN A 39 -8.66 -0.07 8.72
N SER A 40 -9.77 0.16 8.03
CA SER A 40 -10.19 -0.65 6.87
C SER A 40 -9.13 -0.72 5.76
N ILE A 41 -8.36 0.35 5.54
CA ILE A 41 -7.25 0.36 4.58
C ILE A 41 -6.10 -0.57 5.00
N LEU A 42 -5.82 -0.65 6.31
CA LEU A 42 -4.82 -1.59 6.84
C LEU A 42 -5.29 -3.03 6.66
N HIS A 43 -6.57 -3.31 6.92
CA HIS A 43 -7.16 -4.64 6.74
C HIS A 43 -7.04 -5.09 5.28
N MET A 44 -7.33 -4.22 4.33
CA MET A 44 -7.15 -4.50 2.90
C MET A 44 -5.67 -4.77 2.56
N ARG A 45 -4.76 -3.91 3.00
CA ARG A 45 -3.32 -4.03 2.68
C ARG A 45 -2.71 -5.30 3.27
N TRP A 46 -3.04 -5.63 4.51
CA TRP A 46 -2.60 -6.89 5.12
C TRP A 46 -3.28 -8.10 4.47
N GLY A 47 -4.53 -7.98 4.06
CA GLY A 47 -5.27 -9.03 3.37
C GLY A 47 -4.59 -9.49 2.08
N CYS A 48 -3.99 -8.58 1.30
CA CYS A 48 -3.33 -8.90 0.03
C CYS A 48 -1.86 -9.31 0.15
N SER A 49 -1.23 -9.16 1.31
CA SER A 49 0.23 -9.30 1.48
C SER A 49 0.62 -10.69 1.98
N LEU A 50 0.74 -11.67 1.10
CA LEU A 50 1.17 -13.01 1.47
C LEU A 50 2.68 -13.10 1.69
N ASP A 51 3.09 -13.86 2.73
CA ASP A 51 4.47 -14.28 2.96
C ASP A 51 4.63 -15.74 2.54
N VAL A 52 4.72 -15.96 1.26
CA VAL A 52 4.87 -17.27 0.62
C VAL A 52 5.90 -17.22 -0.50
N ASN A 53 6.52 -18.36 -0.83
CA ASN A 53 7.50 -18.43 -1.93
C ASN A 53 6.82 -18.47 -3.32
N ASP A 54 5.52 -18.77 -3.37
CA ASP A 54 4.76 -18.81 -4.62
C ASP A 54 4.44 -17.37 -5.10
N ARG A 55 5.19 -16.90 -6.10
CA ARG A 55 5.01 -15.57 -6.70
C ARG A 55 3.68 -15.44 -7.45
N ILE A 56 3.19 -16.52 -8.05
CA ILE A 56 1.91 -16.50 -8.80
C ILE A 56 0.79 -16.26 -7.81
N LEU A 57 0.80 -16.98 -6.69
CA LEU A 57 -0.19 -16.80 -5.63
C LEU A 57 -0.13 -15.39 -5.02
N GLN A 58 1.08 -14.85 -4.77
CA GLN A 58 1.24 -13.48 -4.29
C GLN A 58 0.63 -12.47 -5.27
N HIS A 59 0.96 -12.59 -6.57
CA HIS A 59 0.41 -11.70 -7.60
C HIS A 59 -1.11 -11.82 -7.71
N TYR A 60 -1.63 -13.04 -7.62
CA TYR A 60 -3.07 -13.26 -7.64
C TYR A 60 -3.81 -12.54 -6.51
N TYR A 61 -3.29 -12.64 -5.26
CA TYR A 61 -3.87 -11.93 -4.13
C TYR A 61 -3.83 -10.41 -4.33
N VAL A 62 -2.69 -9.86 -4.70
CA VAL A 62 -2.54 -8.42 -4.95
C VAL A 62 -3.48 -7.96 -6.06
N ALA A 63 -3.54 -8.67 -7.19
CA ALA A 63 -4.41 -8.34 -8.31
C ALA A 63 -5.88 -8.41 -7.94
N SER A 64 -6.30 -9.47 -7.22
CA SER A 64 -7.69 -9.65 -6.77
C SER A 64 -8.12 -8.54 -5.82
N PHE A 65 -7.28 -8.18 -4.84
CA PHE A 65 -7.56 -7.10 -3.90
C PHE A 65 -7.57 -5.73 -4.59
N ASN A 66 -6.65 -5.47 -5.53
CA ASN A 66 -6.65 -4.23 -6.31
C ASN A 66 -7.93 -4.09 -7.14
N TYR A 67 -8.33 -5.13 -7.83
CA TYR A 67 -9.49 -5.09 -8.70
C TYR A 67 -10.81 -4.97 -7.94
N ARG A 68 -10.98 -5.73 -6.85
CA ARG A 68 -12.25 -5.83 -6.13
C ARG A 68 -12.39 -4.82 -4.99
N ALA A 69 -11.35 -4.64 -4.18
CA ALA A 69 -11.41 -3.79 -3.00
C ALA A 69 -10.79 -2.41 -3.24
N ASN A 70 -9.54 -2.33 -3.72
CA ASN A 70 -8.79 -1.08 -3.78
C ASN A 70 -9.37 -0.09 -4.80
N LYS A 71 -9.77 -0.56 -5.98
CA LYS A 71 -10.31 0.29 -7.07
C LYS A 71 -11.45 1.19 -6.62
N ASN A 72 -12.32 0.68 -5.76
CA ASN A 72 -13.51 1.40 -5.29
C ASN A 72 -13.45 1.76 -3.79
N PHE A 73 -12.29 1.59 -3.16
CA PHE A 73 -12.15 1.68 -1.71
C PHE A 73 -12.68 2.99 -1.12
N PHE A 74 -12.32 4.12 -1.72
CA PHE A 74 -12.75 5.43 -1.27
C PHE A 74 -14.20 5.76 -1.66
N ASN A 75 -14.70 5.19 -2.75
CA ASN A 75 -16.09 5.39 -3.18
C ASN A 75 -17.08 4.75 -2.19
N VAL A 76 -16.70 3.64 -1.57
CA VAL A 76 -17.51 2.92 -0.59
C VAL A 76 -17.13 3.22 0.86
N TYR A 77 -16.31 4.23 1.10
CA TYR A 77 -15.80 4.60 2.43
C TYR A 77 -16.92 4.86 3.46
N LYS A 78 -18.07 5.40 3.03
CA LYS A 78 -19.23 5.63 3.90
C LYS A 78 -19.99 4.34 4.26
N HIS A 79 -19.65 3.21 3.63
CA HIS A 79 -20.31 1.93 3.78
C HIS A 79 -19.33 0.84 4.25
N PRO A 80 -18.91 0.82 5.54
CA PRO A 80 -17.86 -0.08 6.02
C PRO A 80 -18.21 -1.56 5.89
N LYS A 81 -19.49 -1.93 5.97
CA LYS A 81 -19.93 -3.30 5.66
C LYS A 81 -19.64 -3.67 4.21
N LEU A 82 -19.88 -2.77 3.26
CA LEU A 82 -19.57 -3.00 1.85
C LEU A 82 -18.06 -3.09 1.63
N GLN A 83 -17.27 -2.27 2.33
CA GLN A 83 -15.81 -2.41 2.30
C GLN A 83 -15.37 -3.79 2.78
N TRP A 84 -15.96 -4.29 3.88
CA TRP A 84 -15.69 -5.64 4.36
C TRP A 84 -16.03 -6.71 3.30
N LEU A 85 -17.20 -6.63 2.70
CA LEU A 85 -17.66 -7.59 1.68
C LEU A 85 -16.70 -7.63 0.48
N LEU A 86 -16.21 -6.48 0.03
CA LEU A 86 -15.23 -6.39 -1.06
C LEU A 86 -13.87 -6.99 -0.65
N ILE A 87 -13.40 -6.71 0.56
CA ILE A 87 -12.18 -7.29 1.11
C ILE A 87 -12.31 -8.82 1.20
N ALA A 88 -13.37 -9.33 1.80
CA ALA A 88 -13.62 -10.75 1.92
C ALA A 88 -13.78 -11.45 0.56
N ALA A 89 -14.48 -10.80 -0.39
CA ALA A 89 -14.62 -11.30 -1.76
C ALA A 89 -13.29 -11.41 -2.51
N SER A 90 -12.29 -10.61 -2.14
CA SER A 90 -10.97 -10.62 -2.78
C SER A 90 -10.14 -11.85 -2.44
N SER A 91 -10.42 -12.53 -1.33
CA SER A 91 -9.75 -13.77 -0.96
C SER A 91 -10.20 -14.93 -1.85
N PRO A 92 -9.29 -15.78 -2.37
CA PRO A 92 -9.64 -16.98 -3.13
C PRO A 92 -10.08 -18.15 -2.25
N LYS A 93 -9.99 -18.04 -0.90
CA LYS A 93 -10.30 -19.11 0.06
C LYS A 93 -9.43 -20.36 -0.09
N LEU A 94 -8.13 -20.17 -0.35
CA LEU A 94 -7.17 -21.26 -0.55
C LEU A 94 -6.48 -21.74 0.74
N GLY A 95 -6.83 -21.18 1.91
CA GLY A 95 -6.26 -21.55 3.20
C GLY A 95 -5.73 -20.35 3.98
N LYS A 96 -5.08 -20.64 5.11
CA LYS A 96 -4.44 -19.63 5.96
C LYS A 96 -3.00 -19.43 5.55
N TYR A 97 -2.60 -18.18 5.34
CA TYR A 97 -1.24 -17.82 4.97
C TYR A 97 -0.65 -16.81 5.94
N LYS A 98 0.65 -16.91 6.17
CA LYS A 98 1.40 -15.85 6.85
C LYS A 98 1.34 -14.57 6.02
N ARG A 99 1.39 -13.44 6.70
CA ARG A 99 1.35 -12.11 6.07
C ARG A 99 2.67 -11.40 6.31
N LYS A 100 3.09 -10.63 5.32
CA LYS A 100 4.27 -9.78 5.37
C LYS A 100 3.92 -8.39 4.86
N TRP A 101 4.32 -7.36 5.60
CA TRP A 101 4.07 -6.00 5.14
C TRP A 101 4.77 -5.73 3.81
N LEU A 102 3.97 -5.37 2.80
CA LEU A 102 4.48 -4.90 1.52
C LEU A 102 4.90 -3.43 1.67
N GLY A 103 6.12 -3.23 2.15
CA GLY A 103 6.74 -1.92 2.19
C GLY A 103 7.02 -1.38 0.80
N LYS A 104 6.98 -0.06 0.65
CA LYS A 104 7.48 0.58 -0.56
C LYS A 104 8.96 0.23 -0.68
N LYS A 105 9.37 -0.54 -1.69
CA LYS A 105 10.79 -0.67 -1.99
C LYS A 105 11.29 0.74 -2.28
N LYS A 106 12.22 1.23 -1.48
CA LYS A 106 13.04 2.37 -1.86
C LYS A 106 13.94 1.87 -2.99
N THR A 107 13.42 1.86 -4.20
CA THR A 107 14.28 1.88 -5.38
C THR A 107 14.99 3.22 -5.26
N LYS A 108 16.26 3.20 -4.86
CA LYS A 108 17.14 4.33 -5.14
C LYS A 108 17.21 4.36 -6.66
N ASP A 109 16.42 5.22 -7.27
CA ASP A 109 16.61 5.53 -8.68
C ASP A 109 18.05 6.07 -8.78
N PRO A 110 18.93 5.48 -9.62
CA PRO A 110 20.26 6.01 -9.82
C PRO A 110 20.25 7.51 -10.18
N LYS A 111 19.10 8.01 -10.65
CA LYS A 111 18.84 9.40 -11.02
C LYS A 111 18.35 10.28 -9.87
N ASP A 112 17.95 9.70 -8.72
CA ASP A 112 17.47 10.51 -7.57
C ASP A 112 18.49 11.53 -7.11
N GLU A 113 19.76 11.19 -7.19
CA GLU A 113 20.86 12.08 -6.83
C GLU A 113 21.06 13.20 -7.87
N ILE A 114 20.94 12.86 -9.15
CA ILE A 114 20.96 13.80 -10.27
C ILE A 114 19.77 14.76 -10.16
N LYS A 115 18.56 14.25 -9.91
CA LYS A 115 17.35 15.07 -9.73
C LYS A 115 17.50 16.06 -8.58
N LYS A 116 18.07 15.63 -7.44
CA LYS A 116 18.34 16.52 -6.29
C LYS A 116 19.34 17.62 -6.63
N GLN A 117 20.42 17.29 -7.33
CA GLN A 117 21.43 18.29 -7.75
C GLN A 117 20.83 19.27 -8.74
N LEU A 118 20.07 18.80 -9.74
CA LEU A 118 19.39 19.66 -10.71
C LEU A 118 18.38 20.60 -10.04
N ALA A 119 17.61 20.12 -9.06
CA ALA A 119 16.68 20.95 -8.30
C ALA A 119 17.42 22.02 -7.45
N ALA A 120 18.59 21.72 -6.91
CA ALA A 120 19.41 22.69 -6.21
C ALA A 120 20.00 23.76 -7.14
N ILE A 121 20.39 23.38 -8.35
CA ILE A 121 20.93 24.28 -9.38
C ILE A 121 19.82 25.17 -9.97
N HIS A 122 18.63 24.62 -10.15
CA HIS A 122 17.48 25.26 -10.80
C HIS A 122 16.24 25.24 -9.89
N PRO A 123 16.21 26.05 -8.80
CA PRO A 123 15.13 26.00 -7.81
C PRO A 123 13.76 26.47 -8.34
N THR A 124 13.73 27.09 -9.51
CA THR A 124 12.50 27.58 -10.16
C THR A 124 11.88 26.56 -11.13
N TYR A 125 12.59 25.47 -11.42
CA TYR A 125 12.10 24.45 -12.34
C TYR A 125 11.05 23.56 -11.66
N LYS A 126 10.06 23.13 -12.43
CA LYS A 126 9.04 22.17 -11.97
C LYS A 126 9.65 20.78 -11.88
N GLU A 127 9.04 19.93 -11.05
CA GLU A 127 9.48 18.54 -10.88
C GLU A 127 9.49 17.75 -12.21
N GLU A 128 8.53 18.03 -13.08
CA GLU A 128 8.44 17.45 -14.45
C GLU A 128 9.64 17.83 -15.31
N ASP A 129 10.09 19.09 -15.27
CA ASP A 129 11.25 19.57 -16.01
C ASP A 129 12.54 18.93 -15.47
N ILE A 130 12.67 18.82 -14.15
CA ILE A 130 13.80 18.13 -13.49
C ILE A 130 13.84 16.66 -13.88
N GLU A 131 12.68 16.00 -13.98
CA GLU A 131 12.60 14.61 -14.40
C GLU A 131 13.10 14.43 -15.84
N VAL A 132 12.65 15.27 -16.75
CA VAL A 132 13.09 15.27 -18.16
C VAL A 132 14.60 15.52 -18.24
N LEU A 133 15.12 16.56 -17.58
CA LEU A 133 16.56 16.89 -17.59
C LEU A 133 17.41 15.76 -17.00
N SER A 134 16.93 15.07 -15.96
CA SER A 134 17.65 13.94 -15.37
C SER A 134 17.91 12.77 -16.33
N ASN A 135 17.19 12.72 -17.45
CA ASN A 135 17.39 11.70 -18.48
C ASN A 135 18.55 12.03 -19.44
N PHE A 136 18.92 13.30 -19.54
CA PHE A 136 19.92 13.78 -20.49
C PHE A 136 21.26 14.16 -19.83
N VAL A 137 21.24 14.41 -18.51
CA VAL A 137 22.42 14.90 -17.78
C VAL A 137 23.10 13.77 -17.01
N THR A 138 24.44 13.70 -17.12
CA THR A 138 25.25 12.73 -16.38
C THR A 138 25.85 13.34 -15.10
N LYS A 139 26.22 12.49 -14.12
CA LYS A 139 26.92 12.95 -12.90
C LYS A 139 28.25 13.66 -13.19
N LYS A 140 28.92 13.34 -14.31
CA LYS A 140 30.17 13.99 -14.69
C LYS A 140 29.93 15.41 -15.16
N GLU A 141 28.90 15.62 -15.97
CA GLU A 141 28.52 16.95 -16.46
C GLU A 141 28.07 17.86 -15.32
N LEU A 142 27.29 17.33 -14.34
CA LEU A 142 26.91 18.11 -13.16
C LEU A 142 28.12 18.54 -12.33
N LYS A 143 29.09 17.64 -12.12
CA LYS A 143 30.34 17.99 -11.40
C LYS A 143 31.18 19.02 -12.15
N GLN A 144 31.20 18.97 -13.47
CA GLN A 144 31.88 19.96 -14.27
C GLN A 144 31.17 21.30 -14.17
N TYR A 145 29.85 21.32 -14.26
CA TYR A 145 29.05 22.54 -14.13
C TYR A 145 29.23 23.22 -12.76
N ASP A 146 29.27 22.43 -11.67
CA ASP A 146 29.54 22.97 -10.33
C ASP A 146 30.93 23.62 -10.22
N LYS A 147 31.96 23.01 -10.82
CA LYS A 147 33.29 23.58 -10.90
C LYS A 147 33.34 24.89 -11.71
N ASP A 148 32.64 24.93 -12.83
CA ASP A 148 32.61 26.09 -13.73
C ASP A 148 31.88 27.29 -13.08
N ARG A 149 30.95 27.00 -12.11
CA ARG A 149 30.29 28.03 -11.30
C ARG A 149 31.09 28.51 -10.09
N GLY A 150 32.26 27.93 -9.80
CA GLY A 150 33.12 28.35 -8.71
C GLY A 150 32.69 27.84 -7.32
N ASN A 151 31.95 26.75 -7.25
CA ASN A 151 31.62 26.00 -6.01
C ASN A 151 32.55 24.82 -5.82
#